data_0e0b1ff552f70caf487444bfbf3795db
#
_entry.id   0e0b1ff552f70caf487444bfbf3795db
#
_cell.length_a   1.000
_cell.length_b   1.000
_cell.length_c   1.000
_cell.angle_alpha   90.00
_cell.angle_beta   90.00
_cell.angle_gamma   90.00
#
_symmetry.space_group_name_H-M   'P 1'
#
loop_
_entity.id
_entity.type
_entity.pdbx_description
1 polymer ?
#
loop_
_entity_poly.entity_id
_entity_poly.type
_entity_poly.pdbx_seq_one_letter_code
_entity_poly.pdbx_strand_id
1 'polypeptide(L)'
;MENKPLPSLLLVDDDEVLCSVLAGALQRKGYHVTTAHDYQSALAVAAEHRPDFAVVDLKFPGGSGLRLVKELVDLDHHTRVLVLTGYGSIATAIEAVKLGAHYYLTKPANADEIVAALNRDGDVSSAPVSEKPLSVNRLEWEHINRVLSGNNGNVSATARVLGMHRRTLQRKLGKHPARN
;
A
#
# COMPACT_ATOMS: atom_id res chain seq x y z
N MET A 1 -7.60 -18.16 30.54
CA MET A 1 -7.40 -17.06 29.59
C MET A 1 -7.77 -17.60 28.22
N GLU A 2 -8.90 -17.19 27.68
CA GLU A 2 -9.29 -17.57 26.33
C GLU A 2 -8.29 -16.97 25.35
N ASN A 3 -7.58 -17.85 24.65
CA ASN A 3 -6.65 -17.47 23.60
C ASN A 3 -7.48 -16.99 22.40
N LYS A 4 -7.87 -15.70 22.39
CA LYS A 4 -8.59 -15.11 21.25
C LYS A 4 -7.70 -15.30 20.03
N PRO A 5 -8.19 -15.93 18.95
CA PRO A 5 -7.39 -16.09 17.75
C PRO A 5 -6.90 -14.73 17.25
N LEU A 6 -5.67 -14.68 16.75
CA LEU A 6 -5.13 -13.45 16.19
C LEU A 6 -5.97 -13.03 14.98
N PRO A 7 -6.28 -11.74 14.83
CA PRO A 7 -7.01 -11.25 13.67
C PRO A 7 -6.26 -11.54 12.38
N SER A 8 -6.97 -12.05 11.39
CA SER A 8 -6.42 -12.40 10.08
C SER A 8 -6.33 -11.18 9.16
N LEU A 9 -5.21 -11.06 8.44
CA LEU A 9 -4.94 -9.94 7.55
C LEU A 9 -4.38 -10.43 6.22
N LEU A 10 -5.02 -10.03 5.13
CA LEU A 10 -4.54 -10.21 3.76
C LEU A 10 -3.77 -8.96 3.31
N LEU A 11 -2.51 -9.12 2.91
CA LEU A 11 -1.68 -8.05 2.38
C LEU A 11 -1.44 -8.28 0.89
N VAL A 12 -1.90 -7.35 0.05
CA VAL A 12 -1.84 -7.44 -1.42
C VAL A 12 -0.97 -6.33 -2.00
N ASP A 13 0.16 -6.71 -2.56
CA ASP A 13 1.11 -5.81 -3.21
C ASP A 13 2.03 -6.63 -4.11
N ASP A 14 2.40 -6.13 -5.29
CA ASP A 14 3.31 -6.81 -6.21
C ASP A 14 4.80 -6.69 -5.80
N ASP A 15 5.11 -5.79 -4.87
CA ASP A 15 6.44 -5.70 -4.27
C ASP A 15 6.60 -6.75 -3.16
N GLU A 16 7.18 -7.91 -3.51
CA GLU A 16 7.42 -9.03 -2.57
C GLU A 16 8.31 -8.62 -1.39
N VAL A 17 9.28 -7.72 -1.61
CA VAL A 17 10.19 -7.25 -0.56
C VAL A 17 9.42 -6.39 0.43
N LEU A 18 8.61 -5.46 -0.05
CA LEU A 18 7.74 -4.63 0.77
C LEU A 18 6.75 -5.51 1.55
N CYS A 19 6.11 -6.48 0.88
CA CYS A 19 5.20 -7.44 1.52
C CYS A 19 5.88 -8.20 2.65
N SER A 20 7.08 -8.73 2.44
CA SER A 20 7.82 -9.48 3.45
C SER A 20 8.14 -8.64 4.68
N VAL A 21 8.65 -7.42 4.47
CA VAL A 21 9.00 -6.50 5.57
C VAL A 21 7.74 -6.07 6.35
N LEU A 22 6.69 -5.71 5.63
CA LEU A 22 5.46 -5.21 6.22
C LEU A 22 4.68 -6.33 6.93
N ALA A 23 4.62 -7.53 6.34
CA ALA A 23 4.01 -8.71 6.96
C ALA A 23 4.71 -9.05 8.28
N GLY A 24 6.04 -9.08 8.31
CA GLY A 24 6.79 -9.32 9.56
C GLY A 24 6.53 -8.25 10.63
N ALA A 25 6.36 -6.99 10.22
CA ALA A 25 6.03 -5.91 11.15
C ALA A 25 4.59 -6.04 11.69
N LEU A 26 3.62 -6.37 10.86
CA LEU A 26 2.22 -6.57 11.25
C LEU A 26 2.04 -7.84 12.11
N GLN A 27 2.80 -8.92 11.84
CA GLN A 27 2.83 -10.11 12.68
C GLN A 27 3.30 -9.79 14.11
N ARG A 28 4.33 -8.96 14.27
CA ARG A 28 4.77 -8.47 15.59
C ARG A 28 3.73 -7.62 16.31
N LYS A 29 2.77 -7.05 15.57
CA LYS A 29 1.61 -6.32 16.12
C LYS A 29 0.41 -7.21 16.46
N GLY A 30 0.54 -8.53 16.28
CA GLY A 30 -0.49 -9.49 16.66
C GLY A 30 -1.49 -9.83 15.56
N TYR A 31 -1.13 -9.69 14.29
CA TYR A 31 -1.93 -10.11 13.15
C TYR A 31 -1.42 -11.44 12.57
N HIS A 32 -2.33 -12.29 12.13
CA HIS A 32 -1.99 -13.42 11.25
C HIS A 32 -2.02 -12.96 9.81
N VAL A 33 -0.83 -12.75 9.21
CA VAL A 33 -0.71 -12.12 7.89
C VAL A 33 -0.50 -13.15 6.79
N THR A 34 -1.32 -13.10 5.75
CA THR A 34 -1.16 -13.81 4.48
C THR A 34 -0.88 -12.80 3.38
N THR A 35 0.07 -13.06 2.50
CA THR A 35 0.43 -12.17 1.39
C THR A 35 -0.08 -12.70 0.06
N ALA A 36 -0.44 -11.79 -0.85
CA ALA A 36 -0.75 -12.08 -2.24
C ALA A 36 -0.10 -11.02 -3.14
N HIS A 37 0.35 -11.40 -4.33
CA HIS A 37 1.15 -10.52 -5.19
C HIS A 37 0.47 -10.20 -6.53
N ASP A 38 -0.71 -10.75 -6.75
CA ASP A 38 -1.55 -10.51 -7.93
C ASP A 38 -3.04 -10.63 -7.60
N TYR A 39 -3.87 -10.27 -8.55
CA TYR A 39 -5.32 -10.26 -8.41
C TYR A 39 -5.93 -11.64 -8.13
N GLN A 40 -5.47 -12.67 -8.81
CA GLN A 40 -6.03 -14.02 -8.70
C GLN A 40 -5.69 -14.66 -7.37
N SER A 41 -4.42 -14.56 -6.94
CA SER A 41 -3.97 -15.07 -5.64
C SER A 41 -4.68 -14.34 -4.49
N ALA A 42 -4.89 -13.03 -4.60
CA ALA A 42 -5.60 -12.26 -3.59
C ALA A 42 -7.06 -12.73 -3.42
N LEU A 43 -7.78 -12.95 -4.52
CA LEU A 43 -9.16 -13.47 -4.48
C LEU A 43 -9.21 -14.91 -3.95
N ALA A 44 -8.28 -15.77 -4.35
CA ALA A 44 -8.22 -17.14 -3.88
C ALA A 44 -8.05 -17.20 -2.36
N VAL A 45 -7.07 -16.44 -1.82
CA VAL A 45 -6.84 -16.34 -0.37
C VAL A 45 -8.06 -15.77 0.35
N ALA A 46 -8.67 -14.72 -0.19
CA ALA A 46 -9.85 -14.11 0.44
C ALA A 46 -11.07 -15.07 0.47
N ALA A 47 -11.28 -15.84 -0.61
CA ALA A 47 -12.36 -16.81 -0.67
C ALA A 47 -12.19 -17.98 0.31
N GLU A 48 -10.93 -18.43 0.51
CA GLU A 48 -10.60 -19.54 1.39
C GLU A 48 -10.61 -19.15 2.87
N HIS A 49 -10.02 -17.98 3.20
CA HIS A 49 -9.73 -17.63 4.60
C HIS A 49 -10.63 -16.51 5.16
N ARG A 50 -11.37 -15.79 4.32
CA ARG A 50 -12.23 -14.65 4.73
C ARG A 50 -11.57 -13.76 5.79
N PRO A 51 -10.53 -13.02 5.42
CA PRO A 51 -9.73 -12.28 6.38
C PRO A 51 -10.53 -11.17 7.07
N ASP A 52 -10.25 -10.91 8.36
CA ASP A 52 -10.84 -9.79 9.10
C ASP A 52 -10.42 -8.44 8.53
N PHE A 53 -9.19 -8.37 7.99
CA PHE A 53 -8.58 -7.17 7.42
C PHE A 53 -7.93 -7.46 6.07
N ALA A 54 -7.98 -6.49 5.17
CA ALA A 54 -7.22 -6.51 3.93
C ALA A 54 -6.50 -5.19 3.71
N VAL A 55 -5.22 -5.25 3.37
CA VAL A 55 -4.40 -4.09 2.94
C VAL A 55 -4.08 -4.29 1.48
N VAL A 56 -4.55 -3.38 0.61
CA VAL A 56 -4.53 -3.56 -0.83
C VAL A 56 -3.83 -2.40 -1.50
N ASP A 57 -2.77 -2.66 -2.29
CA ASP A 57 -2.27 -1.68 -3.25
C ASP A 57 -3.26 -1.58 -4.42
N LEU A 58 -3.35 -0.41 -5.04
CA LEU A 58 -4.18 -0.20 -6.22
C LEU A 58 -3.51 -0.61 -7.52
N LYS A 59 -2.18 -0.77 -7.52
CA LYS A 59 -1.39 -1.17 -8.67
C LYS A 59 -0.69 -2.50 -8.43
N PHE A 60 -1.15 -3.53 -9.13
CA PHE A 60 -0.49 -4.83 -9.23
C PHE A 60 -0.89 -5.54 -10.52
N PRO A 61 -0.12 -6.56 -10.96
CA PRO A 61 -0.42 -7.32 -12.18
C PRO A 61 -1.77 -8.05 -12.13
N GLY A 62 -2.40 -8.18 -13.29
CA GLY A 62 -3.56 -9.04 -13.48
C GLY A 62 -4.91 -8.42 -13.12
N GLY A 63 -4.98 -7.16 -12.66
CA GLY A 63 -6.25 -6.52 -12.35
C GLY A 63 -6.14 -5.11 -11.81
N SER A 64 -7.30 -4.55 -11.44
CA SER A 64 -7.41 -3.25 -10.78
C SER A 64 -7.60 -3.44 -9.29
N GLY A 65 -6.78 -2.75 -8.48
CA GLY A 65 -6.93 -2.75 -7.03
C GLY A 65 -8.29 -2.23 -6.56
N LEU A 66 -8.86 -1.25 -7.25
CA LEU A 66 -10.23 -0.78 -6.96
C LEU A 66 -11.28 -1.87 -7.17
N ARG A 67 -11.14 -2.67 -8.24
CA ARG A 67 -12.00 -3.81 -8.48
C ARG A 67 -11.83 -4.87 -7.39
N LEU A 68 -10.59 -5.14 -6.97
CA LEU A 68 -10.32 -6.08 -5.87
C LEU A 68 -10.98 -5.61 -4.57
N VAL A 69 -10.90 -4.31 -4.24
CA VAL A 69 -11.58 -3.73 -3.06
C VAL A 69 -13.07 -4.07 -3.10
N LYS A 70 -13.73 -3.83 -4.23
CA LYS A 70 -15.15 -4.14 -4.38
C LYS A 70 -15.44 -5.63 -4.18
N GLU A 71 -14.66 -6.51 -4.82
CA GLU A 71 -14.87 -7.96 -4.72
C GLU A 71 -14.59 -8.49 -3.30
N LEU A 72 -13.62 -7.95 -2.58
CA LEU A 72 -13.36 -8.31 -1.17
C LEU A 72 -14.54 -7.93 -0.27
N VAL A 73 -15.10 -6.74 -0.45
CA VAL A 73 -16.26 -6.27 0.31
C VAL A 73 -17.53 -7.06 -0.05
N ASP A 74 -17.72 -7.38 -1.33
CA ASP A 74 -18.85 -8.20 -1.77
C ASP A 74 -18.76 -9.65 -1.24
N LEU A 75 -17.53 -10.19 -1.09
CA LEU A 75 -17.27 -11.53 -0.59
C LEU A 75 -17.56 -11.64 0.91
N ASP A 76 -17.15 -10.67 1.69
CA ASP A 76 -17.43 -10.57 3.12
C ASP A 76 -17.49 -9.12 3.58
N HIS A 77 -18.69 -8.65 3.93
CA HIS A 77 -18.94 -7.30 4.40
C HIS A 77 -18.28 -6.97 5.76
N HIS A 78 -17.77 -7.97 6.48
CA HIS A 78 -17.04 -7.77 7.73
C HIS A 78 -15.55 -7.52 7.51
N THR A 79 -15.02 -7.86 6.33
CA THR A 79 -13.62 -7.57 5.98
C THR A 79 -13.40 -6.06 5.91
N ARG A 80 -12.55 -5.53 6.77
CA ARG A 80 -12.14 -4.11 6.73
C ARG A 80 -11.02 -3.92 5.72
N VAL A 81 -11.31 -3.24 4.62
CA VAL A 81 -10.36 -3.02 3.54
C VAL A 81 -9.67 -1.68 3.68
N LEU A 82 -8.35 -1.69 3.83
CA LEU A 82 -7.47 -0.52 3.78
C LEU A 82 -6.78 -0.47 2.42
N VAL A 83 -6.90 0.66 1.73
CA VAL A 83 -6.11 0.91 0.51
C VAL A 83 -4.79 1.58 0.89
N LEU A 84 -3.68 0.99 0.47
CA LEU A 84 -2.32 1.50 0.68
C LEU A 84 -1.62 1.63 -0.67
N THR A 85 -1.47 2.84 -1.19
CA THR A 85 -0.92 3.05 -2.53
C THR A 85 0.02 4.25 -2.65
N GLY A 86 1.03 4.13 -3.52
CA GLY A 86 1.92 5.23 -3.89
C GLY A 86 1.31 6.18 -4.94
N TYR A 87 0.13 5.86 -5.50
CA TYR A 87 -0.53 6.59 -6.58
C TYR A 87 -1.87 7.17 -6.16
N GLY A 88 -1.87 7.92 -5.05
CA GLY A 88 -3.10 8.47 -4.53
C GLY A 88 -3.43 9.83 -5.12
N SER A 89 -4.51 9.91 -5.89
CA SER A 89 -5.24 11.15 -6.10
C SER A 89 -6.44 11.20 -5.16
N ILE A 90 -6.92 12.39 -4.82
CA ILE A 90 -8.16 12.56 -4.06
C ILE A 90 -9.31 11.81 -4.72
N ALA A 91 -9.40 11.86 -6.07
CA ALA A 91 -10.42 11.15 -6.83
C ALA A 91 -10.35 9.62 -6.62
N THR A 92 -9.15 9.04 -6.63
CA THR A 92 -8.94 7.61 -6.40
C THR A 92 -9.30 7.20 -4.97
N ALA A 93 -8.98 8.03 -3.99
CA ALA A 93 -9.35 7.78 -2.59
C ALA A 93 -10.88 7.79 -2.42
N ILE A 94 -11.57 8.77 -3.00
CA ILE A 94 -13.03 8.86 -2.97
C ILE A 94 -13.67 7.63 -3.65
N GLU A 95 -13.12 7.19 -4.79
CA GLU A 95 -13.61 6.02 -5.50
C GLU A 95 -13.44 4.74 -4.68
N ALA A 96 -12.27 4.54 -4.05
CA ALA A 96 -12.02 3.40 -3.17
C ALA A 96 -13.02 3.35 -2.01
N VAL A 97 -13.30 4.48 -1.38
CA VAL A 97 -14.30 4.59 -0.29
C VAL A 97 -15.71 4.28 -0.79
N LYS A 98 -16.12 4.77 -1.96
CA LYS A 98 -17.42 4.46 -2.57
C LYS A 98 -17.57 2.96 -2.88
N LEU A 99 -16.48 2.27 -3.15
CA LEU A 99 -16.45 0.82 -3.37
C LEU A 99 -16.42 0.00 -2.08
N GLY A 100 -16.38 0.66 -0.92
CA GLY A 100 -16.43 0.03 0.39
C GLY A 100 -15.09 -0.09 1.11
N ALA A 101 -14.03 0.57 0.62
CA ALA A 101 -12.79 0.65 1.40
C ALA A 101 -13.05 1.36 2.73
N HIS A 102 -12.56 0.75 3.81
CA HIS A 102 -12.71 1.28 5.17
C HIS A 102 -11.80 2.47 5.42
N TYR A 103 -10.61 2.45 4.83
CA TYR A 103 -9.64 3.53 4.95
C TYR A 103 -8.69 3.60 3.76
N TYR A 104 -7.99 4.72 3.64
CA TYR A 104 -7.03 4.97 2.58
C TYR A 104 -5.76 5.59 3.14
N LEU A 105 -4.59 5.02 2.81
CA LEU A 105 -3.28 5.56 3.15
C LEU A 105 -2.40 5.68 1.92
N THR A 106 -1.54 6.67 1.93
CA THR A 106 -0.50 6.82 0.89
C THR A 106 0.81 6.18 1.35
N LYS A 107 1.48 5.47 0.44
CA LYS A 107 2.85 5.01 0.67
C LYS A 107 3.83 6.20 0.70
N PRO A 108 4.83 6.19 1.56
CA PRO A 108 5.18 5.15 2.51
C PRO A 108 4.33 5.24 3.78
N ALA A 109 3.83 4.10 4.27
CA ALA A 109 3.20 3.97 5.56
C ALA A 109 3.88 2.86 6.36
N ASN A 110 4.01 3.05 7.66
CA ASN A 110 4.56 2.04 8.55
C ASN A 110 3.45 1.18 9.17
N ALA A 111 3.84 0.09 9.85
CA ALA A 111 2.88 -0.83 10.45
C ALA A 111 2.01 -0.18 11.53
N ASP A 112 2.51 0.82 12.27
CA ASP A 112 1.74 1.53 13.29
C ASP A 112 0.62 2.37 12.67
N GLU A 113 0.92 3.06 11.56
CA GLU A 113 -0.07 3.84 10.79
C GLU A 113 -1.15 2.93 10.20
N ILE A 114 -0.76 1.77 9.67
CA ILE A 114 -1.69 0.78 9.12
C ILE A 114 -2.60 0.24 10.22
N VAL A 115 -2.04 -0.19 11.35
CA VAL A 115 -2.81 -0.71 12.48
C VAL A 115 -3.75 0.35 13.05
N ALA A 116 -3.28 1.60 13.17
CA ALA A 116 -4.12 2.70 13.60
C ALA A 116 -5.30 2.95 12.64
N ALA A 117 -5.06 2.85 11.33
CA ALA A 117 -6.10 3.01 10.31
C ALA A 117 -7.11 1.84 10.32
N LEU A 118 -6.64 0.59 10.45
CA LEU A 118 -7.50 -0.60 10.50
C LEU A 118 -8.41 -0.63 11.74
N ASN A 119 -7.94 -0.10 12.88
CA ASN A 119 -8.68 -0.08 14.14
C ASN A 119 -9.53 1.18 14.36
N ARG A 120 -9.59 2.09 13.41
CA ARG A 120 -10.49 3.25 13.51
C ARG A 120 -11.93 2.80 13.37
N ASP A 121 -12.71 3.01 14.43
CA ASP A 121 -14.16 2.88 14.40
C ASP A 121 -14.74 4.25 13.97
N GLY A 122 -15.28 4.33 12.75
CA GLY A 122 -15.93 5.54 12.28
C GLY A 122 -15.93 5.73 10.76
N ASP A 123 -16.93 6.47 10.32
CA ASP A 123 -17.20 6.78 8.92
C ASP A 123 -16.02 7.50 8.25
N VAL A 124 -15.60 7.03 7.09
CA VAL A 124 -14.48 7.56 6.29
C VAL A 124 -14.70 9.01 5.86
N SER A 125 -15.91 9.55 6.04
CA SER A 125 -16.23 10.95 5.75
C SER A 125 -15.43 11.97 6.58
N SER A 126 -14.75 11.54 7.64
CA SER A 126 -13.87 12.36 8.48
C SER A 126 -12.38 12.01 8.37
N ALA A 127 -12.00 11.16 7.41
CA ALA A 127 -10.59 10.88 7.17
C ALA A 127 -9.90 12.20 6.77
N PRO A 128 -8.92 12.71 7.54
CA PRO A 128 -8.08 13.75 7.03
C PRO A 128 -7.33 13.12 5.84
N VAL A 129 -7.73 13.45 4.63
CA VAL A 129 -6.79 13.42 3.50
C VAL A 129 -5.60 14.18 4.05
N SER A 130 -4.46 13.50 4.24
CA SER A 130 -3.28 14.15 4.81
C SER A 130 -3.00 15.39 3.96
N GLU A 131 -3.44 16.55 4.44
CA GLU A 131 -3.29 17.85 3.78
C GLU A 131 -1.85 18.34 3.78
N LYS A 132 -0.93 17.55 4.32
CA LYS A 132 0.48 17.83 4.08
C LYS A 132 0.83 17.30 2.69
N PRO A 133 0.85 18.17 1.68
CA PRO A 133 1.33 17.78 0.37
C PRO A 133 2.73 17.20 0.59
N LEU A 134 2.95 15.98 0.10
CA LEU A 134 4.30 15.41 0.07
C LEU A 134 5.22 16.47 -0.50
N SER A 135 6.31 16.77 0.20
CA SER A 135 7.24 17.77 -0.32
C SER A 135 7.65 17.35 -1.74
N VAL A 136 7.76 18.31 -2.65
CA VAL A 136 8.16 18.06 -4.06
C VAL A 136 9.42 17.18 -4.12
N ASN A 137 10.34 17.38 -3.19
CA ASN A 137 11.56 16.58 -3.04
C ASN A 137 11.29 15.11 -2.71
N ARG A 138 10.27 14.82 -1.93
CA ARG A 138 9.89 13.44 -1.56
C ARG A 138 9.21 12.72 -2.72
N LEU A 139 8.29 13.38 -3.42
CA LEU A 139 7.65 12.86 -4.63
C LEU A 139 8.69 12.59 -5.73
N GLU A 140 9.63 13.50 -5.92
CA GLU A 140 10.71 13.34 -6.88
C GLU A 140 11.63 12.17 -6.50
N TRP A 141 11.99 12.04 -5.23
CA TRP A 141 12.83 10.95 -4.74
C TRP A 141 12.15 9.57 -4.91
N GLU A 142 10.87 9.48 -4.57
CA GLU A 142 10.07 8.25 -4.74
C GLU A 142 9.94 7.86 -6.21
N HIS A 143 9.69 8.85 -7.09
CA HIS A 143 9.63 8.62 -8.54
C HIS A 143 10.97 8.12 -9.09
N ILE A 144 12.07 8.74 -8.68
CA ILE A 144 13.43 8.33 -9.07
C ILE A 144 13.72 6.88 -8.64
N ASN A 145 13.43 6.52 -7.39
CA ASN A 145 13.69 5.17 -6.89
C ASN A 145 12.85 4.11 -7.61
N ARG A 146 11.61 4.43 -7.95
CA ARG A 146 10.75 3.53 -8.72
C ARG A 146 11.32 3.25 -10.11
N VAL A 147 11.73 4.28 -10.85
CA VAL A 147 12.32 4.12 -12.17
C VAL A 147 13.67 3.41 -12.08
N LEU A 148 14.43 3.63 -11.01
CA LEU A 148 15.69 2.94 -10.73
C LEU A 148 15.47 1.44 -10.51
N SER A 149 14.48 1.07 -9.71
CA SER A 149 14.10 -0.33 -9.47
C SER A 149 13.64 -1.01 -10.76
N GLY A 150 12.81 -0.33 -11.56
CA GLY A 150 12.39 -0.83 -12.88
C GLY A 150 13.53 -1.01 -13.90
N ASN A 151 14.66 -0.36 -13.66
CA ASN A 151 15.89 -0.49 -14.46
C ASN A 151 16.97 -1.35 -13.75
N ASN A 152 16.59 -2.22 -12.82
CA ASN A 152 17.49 -3.10 -12.06
C ASN A 152 18.65 -2.37 -11.37
N GLY A 153 18.42 -1.16 -10.87
CA GLY A 153 19.44 -0.35 -10.23
C GLY A 153 20.41 0.34 -11.20
N ASN A 154 20.18 0.27 -12.50
CA ASN A 154 21.05 0.89 -13.50
C ASN A 154 20.85 2.40 -13.58
N VAL A 155 21.72 3.15 -12.89
CA VAL A 155 21.66 4.61 -12.81
C VAL A 155 21.72 5.30 -14.18
N SER A 156 22.49 4.77 -15.13
CA SER A 156 22.62 5.36 -16.46
C SER A 156 21.37 5.17 -17.31
N ALA A 157 20.73 3.99 -17.24
CA ALA A 157 19.45 3.72 -17.90
C ALA A 157 18.34 4.57 -17.27
N THR A 158 18.30 4.63 -15.94
CA THR A 158 17.33 5.45 -15.18
C THR A 158 17.45 6.94 -15.53
N ALA A 159 18.68 7.48 -15.61
CA ALA A 159 18.89 8.87 -15.98
C ALA A 159 18.34 9.19 -17.38
N ARG A 160 18.54 8.28 -18.35
CA ARG A 160 17.96 8.42 -19.70
C ARG A 160 16.44 8.43 -19.69
N VAL A 161 15.82 7.50 -18.97
CA VAL A 161 14.35 7.39 -18.85
C VAL A 161 13.76 8.65 -18.22
N LEU A 162 14.45 9.21 -17.20
CA LEU A 162 14.01 10.41 -16.49
C LEU A 162 14.40 11.73 -17.20
N GLY A 163 15.08 11.67 -18.34
CA GLY A 163 15.57 12.88 -19.03
C GLY A 163 16.58 13.69 -18.21
N MET A 164 17.36 13.03 -17.34
CA MET A 164 18.31 13.67 -16.44
C MET A 164 19.75 13.31 -16.79
N HIS A 165 20.70 14.22 -16.46
CA HIS A 165 22.12 13.84 -16.44
C HIS A 165 22.39 12.84 -15.30
N ARG A 166 23.20 11.81 -15.57
CA ARG A 166 23.62 10.80 -14.59
C ARG A 166 24.11 11.41 -13.26
N ARG A 167 24.92 12.46 -13.34
CA ARG A 167 25.45 13.17 -12.16
C ARG A 167 24.34 13.81 -11.31
N THR A 168 23.32 14.38 -11.96
CA THR A 168 22.15 14.93 -11.30
C THR A 168 21.36 13.85 -10.55
N LEU A 169 21.14 12.71 -11.21
CA LEU A 169 20.47 11.56 -10.61
C LEU A 169 21.23 11.03 -9.40
N GLN A 170 22.54 10.82 -9.50
CA GLN A 170 23.38 10.38 -8.38
C GLN A 170 23.30 11.32 -7.18
N ARG A 171 23.34 12.64 -7.41
CA ARG A 171 23.20 13.65 -6.35
C ARG A 171 21.81 13.58 -5.68
N LYS A 172 20.75 13.30 -6.45
CA LYS A 172 19.39 13.17 -5.93
C LYS A 172 19.19 11.88 -5.14
N LEU A 173 19.76 10.77 -5.57
CA LEU A 173 19.77 9.50 -4.85
C LEU A 173 20.52 9.58 -3.51
N GLY A 174 21.58 10.40 -3.43
CA GLY A 174 22.34 10.62 -2.19
C GLY A 174 21.68 11.55 -1.17
N LYS A 175 20.60 12.25 -1.55
CA LYS A 175 19.84 13.13 -0.66
C LYS A 175 18.57 12.42 -0.22
N HIS A 176 18.59 11.79 0.97
CA HIS A 176 17.35 11.35 1.62
C HIS A 176 16.53 12.59 2.02
N PRO A 177 15.25 12.69 1.64
CA PRO A 177 14.39 13.73 2.15
C PRO A 177 14.24 13.57 3.66
N ALA A 178 14.35 14.68 4.40
CA ALA A 178 14.17 14.68 5.84
C ALA A 178 12.79 14.10 6.20
N ARG A 179 12.74 13.27 7.25
CA ARG A 179 11.50 12.86 7.90
C ARG A 179 10.93 14.10 8.59
N ASN A 180 9.86 14.67 8.09
CA ASN A 180 8.98 15.56 8.83
C ASN A 180 7.80 14.77 9.35
#